data_0a495bb9f3417a5b60fbf115a56bd84e
#
_entry.id   0a495bb9f3417a5b60fbf115a56bd84e
#
_cell.length_a   1.000
_cell.length_b   1.000
_cell.length_c   1.000
_cell.angle_alpha   90.00
_cell.angle_beta   90.00
_cell.angle_gamma   90.00
#
_symmetry.space_group_name_H-M   'P 1'
#
loop_
_entity.id
_entity.type
_entity.pdbx_description
1 polymer ?
#
loop_
_entity_poly.entity_id
_entity_poly.type
_entity_poly.pdbx_seq_one_letter_code
_entity_poly.pdbx_strand_id
1 'polypeptide(L)'
;MKTKVTELLGIEYPIIQGGMAWVADHHIAAAVSEAGGLGLIAAANAPAEWVREQIREAKKLTDKTFGVNIMLMSPSADEVAKIVVEEGIKVITTGAGSPEKYMEAWKAAGVKVIPVVASVALARRMAVSYTHLTL
;
A
#
# COMPACT_ATOMS: atom_id res chain seq x y z
N MET A 1 18.26 -2.95 10.19
CA MET A 1 19.10 -2.06 9.32
C MET A 1 18.46 -0.68 9.29
N LYS A 2 19.21 0.39 9.56
CA LYS A 2 18.64 1.75 9.60
C LYS A 2 18.85 2.46 8.26
N THR A 3 17.78 2.65 7.51
CA THR A 3 17.75 3.37 6.23
C THR A 3 16.59 4.36 6.21
N LYS A 4 16.59 5.33 5.30
CA LYS A 4 15.45 6.25 5.13
C LYS A 4 14.14 5.50 4.87
N VAL A 5 14.19 4.41 4.10
CA VAL A 5 13.01 3.59 3.79
C VAL A 5 12.49 2.89 5.04
N THR A 6 13.38 2.26 5.83
CA THR A 6 12.96 1.57 7.06
C THR A 6 12.38 2.53 8.11
N GLU A 7 12.98 3.72 8.24
CA GLU A 7 12.45 4.76 9.14
C GLU A 7 11.11 5.30 8.66
N LEU A 8 10.97 5.55 7.35
CA LEU A 8 9.73 6.06 6.77
C LEU A 8 8.57 5.08 6.92
N LEU A 9 8.82 3.80 6.67
CA LEU A 9 7.78 2.77 6.65
C LEU A 9 7.57 2.08 8.01
N GLY A 10 8.49 2.29 8.96
CA GLY A 10 8.43 1.63 10.27
C GLY A 10 8.71 0.13 10.18
N ILE A 11 9.62 -0.28 9.30
CA ILE A 11 10.02 -1.68 9.05
C ILE A 11 11.48 -1.90 9.44
N GLU A 12 11.88 -3.15 9.67
CA GLU A 12 13.25 -3.50 10.09
C GLU A 12 14.23 -3.59 8.91
N TYR A 13 13.79 -4.19 7.82
CA TYR A 13 14.56 -4.38 6.59
C TYR A 13 13.96 -3.59 5.44
N PRO A 14 14.77 -2.98 4.54
CA PRO A 14 14.26 -2.23 3.40
C PRO A 14 13.79 -3.18 2.27
N ILE A 15 12.89 -4.08 2.61
CA ILE A 15 12.34 -5.09 1.71
C ILE A 15 10.83 -4.90 1.65
N ILE A 16 10.31 -4.72 0.44
CA ILE A 16 8.89 -4.57 0.17
C ILE A 16 8.44 -5.73 -0.71
N GLN A 17 7.47 -6.50 -0.24
CA GLN A 17 6.87 -7.54 -1.06
C GLN A 17 5.95 -6.90 -2.09
N GLY A 18 6.06 -7.32 -3.35
CA GLY A 18 5.17 -6.84 -4.43
C GLY A 18 3.74 -7.35 -4.29
N GLY A 19 2.78 -6.57 -4.78
CA GLY A 19 1.41 -7.03 -4.92
C GLY A 19 1.33 -8.15 -5.97
N MET A 20 0.84 -9.31 -5.56
CA MET A 20 0.64 -10.48 -6.42
C MET A 20 -0.85 -10.84 -6.40
N ALA A 21 -1.55 -10.48 -7.48
CA ALA A 21 -2.99 -10.73 -7.59
C ALA A 21 -3.31 -12.21 -7.28
N TRP A 22 -4.32 -12.42 -6.45
CA TRP A 22 -4.82 -13.75 -6.02
C TRP A 22 -3.85 -14.59 -5.18
N VAL A 23 -2.63 -14.10 -4.93
CA VAL A 23 -1.59 -14.79 -4.14
C VAL A 23 -1.30 -14.04 -2.84
N ALA A 24 -1.11 -12.72 -2.92
CA ALA A 24 -0.76 -11.89 -1.77
C ALA A 24 -2.01 -11.56 -0.93
N ASP A 25 -2.39 -12.49 -0.09
CA ASP A 25 -3.46 -12.40 0.89
C ASP A 25 -2.95 -11.92 2.27
N HIS A 26 -3.81 -11.97 3.28
CA HIS A 26 -3.46 -11.62 4.66
C HIS A 26 -2.35 -12.46 5.27
N HIS A 27 -2.24 -13.76 4.90
CA HIS A 27 -1.20 -14.64 5.43
C HIS A 27 0.19 -14.19 4.98
N ILE A 28 0.36 -13.95 3.66
CA ILE A 28 1.65 -13.52 3.11
C ILE A 28 1.99 -12.12 3.60
N ALA A 29 1.03 -11.20 3.60
CA ALA A 29 1.25 -9.83 4.08
C ALA A 29 1.70 -9.83 5.55
N ALA A 30 1.03 -10.57 6.41
CA ALA A 30 1.40 -10.69 7.82
C ALA A 30 2.76 -11.37 8.00
N ALA A 31 3.04 -12.47 7.30
CA ALA A 31 4.30 -13.20 7.43
C ALA A 31 5.51 -12.36 7.02
N VAL A 32 5.41 -11.60 5.92
CA VAL A 32 6.48 -10.70 5.48
C VAL A 32 6.69 -9.57 6.48
N SER A 33 5.62 -9.02 7.03
CA SER A 33 5.70 -7.95 8.03
C SER A 33 6.29 -8.46 9.35
N GLU A 34 5.92 -9.65 9.80
CA GLU A 34 6.54 -10.31 10.97
C GLU A 34 8.04 -10.57 10.77
N ALA A 35 8.44 -10.91 9.55
CA ALA A 35 9.84 -11.09 9.19
C ALA A 35 10.63 -9.76 9.09
N GLY A 36 9.99 -8.61 9.29
CA GLY A 36 10.61 -7.29 9.32
C GLY A 36 10.61 -6.52 8.01
N GLY A 37 9.96 -7.03 6.96
CA GLY A 37 9.73 -6.31 5.70
C GLY A 37 8.39 -5.55 5.69
N LEU A 38 7.98 -5.07 4.53
CA LEU A 38 6.63 -4.56 4.27
C LEU A 38 5.84 -5.60 3.48
N GLY A 39 4.91 -6.28 4.14
CA GLY A 39 3.94 -7.14 3.48
C GLY A 39 2.81 -6.33 2.85
N LEU A 40 2.31 -6.77 1.70
CA LEU A 40 1.23 -6.11 0.97
C LEU A 40 0.10 -7.08 0.63
N ILE A 41 -1.12 -6.70 0.97
CA ILE A 41 -2.33 -7.34 0.44
C ILE A 41 -2.57 -6.83 -0.98
N ALA A 42 -2.74 -7.71 -1.95
CA ALA A 42 -3.03 -7.34 -3.32
C ALA A 42 -4.54 -7.17 -3.54
N ALA A 43 -5.02 -5.94 -3.64
CA ALA A 43 -6.43 -5.69 -3.94
C ALA A 43 -6.80 -6.11 -5.37
N ALA A 44 -5.91 -5.90 -6.34
CA ALA A 44 -6.12 -6.28 -7.75
C ALA A 44 -7.54 -5.92 -8.25
N ASN A 45 -8.27 -6.89 -8.77
CA ASN A 45 -9.69 -6.77 -9.17
C ASN A 45 -10.62 -7.44 -8.14
N ALA A 46 -10.16 -7.66 -6.92
CA ALA A 46 -10.99 -8.26 -5.89
C ALA A 46 -12.15 -7.34 -5.48
N PRO A 47 -13.27 -7.91 -5.00
CA PRO A 47 -14.32 -7.12 -4.39
C PRO A 47 -13.80 -6.33 -3.20
N ALA A 48 -14.25 -5.10 -3.03
CA ALA A 48 -13.77 -4.21 -1.98
C ALA A 48 -13.95 -4.81 -0.56
N GLU A 49 -15.06 -5.47 -0.28
CA GLU A 49 -15.30 -6.11 1.01
C GLU A 49 -14.36 -7.29 1.27
N TRP A 50 -13.93 -8.02 0.23
CA TRP A 50 -12.88 -9.02 0.39
C TRP A 50 -11.56 -8.38 0.87
N VAL A 51 -11.21 -7.21 0.30
CA VAL A 51 -10.01 -6.47 0.74
C VAL A 51 -10.14 -6.05 2.21
N ARG A 52 -11.31 -5.57 2.61
CA ARG A 52 -11.61 -5.24 4.02
C ARG A 52 -11.41 -6.45 4.93
N GLU A 53 -11.94 -7.60 4.54
CA GLU A 53 -11.78 -8.84 5.28
C GLU A 53 -10.29 -9.22 5.40
N GLN A 54 -9.53 -9.17 4.30
CA GLN A 54 -8.11 -9.45 4.31
C GLN A 54 -7.33 -8.53 5.27
N ILE A 55 -7.66 -7.25 5.29
CA ILE A 55 -7.04 -6.28 6.22
C ILE A 55 -7.32 -6.69 7.67
N ARG A 56 -8.57 -7.02 7.98
CA ARG A 56 -8.97 -7.43 9.33
C ARG A 56 -8.32 -8.73 9.78
N GLU A 57 -8.22 -9.71 8.88
CA GLU A 57 -7.54 -10.97 9.16
C GLU A 57 -6.02 -10.76 9.35
N ALA A 58 -5.39 -9.92 8.53
CA ALA A 58 -3.97 -9.58 8.72
C ALA A 58 -3.71 -8.94 10.09
N LYS A 59 -4.58 -8.06 10.56
CA LYS A 59 -4.47 -7.43 11.90
C LYS A 59 -4.57 -8.42 13.06
N LYS A 60 -5.17 -9.58 12.86
CA LYS A 60 -5.18 -10.66 13.86
C LYS A 60 -3.86 -11.42 13.92
N LEU A 61 -3.10 -11.40 12.82
CA LEU A 61 -1.85 -12.16 12.67
C LEU A 61 -0.59 -11.34 12.98
N THR A 62 -0.66 -10.02 12.88
CA THR A 62 0.49 -9.15 13.09
C THR A 62 0.11 -7.76 13.61
N ASP A 63 0.93 -7.24 14.53
CA ASP A 63 0.90 -5.84 14.95
C ASP A 63 1.90 -4.97 14.16
N LYS A 64 2.66 -5.57 13.25
CA LYS A 64 3.63 -4.88 12.41
C LYS A 64 2.94 -4.12 11.27
N THR A 65 3.67 -3.15 10.70
CA THR A 65 3.19 -2.40 9.54
C THR A 65 3.06 -3.33 8.33
N PHE A 66 1.89 -3.37 7.75
CA PHE A 66 1.63 -3.93 6.42
C PHE A 66 0.83 -2.93 5.59
N GLY A 67 0.75 -3.16 4.30
CA GLY A 67 0.05 -2.26 3.39
C GLY A 67 -0.89 -2.98 2.43
N VAL A 68 -1.46 -2.20 1.52
CA VAL A 68 -2.34 -2.67 0.46
C VAL A 68 -1.83 -2.17 -0.89
N ASN A 69 -1.75 -3.05 -1.88
CA ASN A 69 -1.48 -2.67 -3.25
C ASN A 69 -2.79 -2.46 -4.01
N ILE A 70 -3.00 -1.27 -4.55
CA ILE A 70 -4.23 -0.89 -5.25
C ILE A 70 -3.95 -0.77 -6.74
N MET A 71 -4.66 -1.53 -7.55
CA MET A 71 -4.69 -1.35 -9.00
C MET A 71 -5.73 -0.28 -9.35
N LEU A 72 -5.27 0.90 -9.77
CA LEU A 72 -6.14 2.07 -9.95
C LEU A 72 -7.12 1.95 -11.12
N MET A 73 -6.88 1.02 -12.04
CA MET A 73 -7.83 0.69 -13.12
C MET A 73 -8.91 -0.32 -12.69
N SER A 74 -8.83 -0.85 -11.48
CA SER A 74 -9.85 -1.79 -10.98
C SER A 74 -11.21 -1.10 -10.83
N PRO A 75 -12.31 -1.78 -11.18
CA PRO A 75 -13.67 -1.26 -10.91
C PRO A 75 -13.93 -0.96 -9.43
N SER A 76 -13.26 -1.68 -8.53
CA SER A 76 -13.39 -1.50 -7.08
C SER A 76 -12.41 -0.49 -6.47
N ALA A 77 -11.59 0.19 -7.29
CA ALA A 77 -10.54 1.09 -6.80
C ALA A 77 -11.08 2.20 -5.88
N ASP A 78 -12.21 2.80 -6.22
CA ASP A 78 -12.81 3.88 -5.42
C ASP A 78 -13.26 3.40 -4.03
N GLU A 79 -13.82 2.21 -3.95
CA GLU A 79 -14.25 1.61 -2.69
C GLU A 79 -13.05 1.17 -1.85
N VAL A 80 -12.07 0.52 -2.47
CA VAL A 80 -10.83 0.11 -1.80
C VAL A 80 -10.08 1.33 -1.27
N ALA A 81 -10.04 2.43 -2.02
CA ALA A 81 -9.42 3.69 -1.58
C ALA A 81 -10.03 4.26 -0.29
N LYS A 82 -11.33 4.06 -0.08
CA LYS A 82 -12.02 4.42 1.17
C LYS A 82 -11.72 3.42 2.28
N ILE A 83 -11.78 2.13 1.97
CA ILE A 83 -11.56 1.04 2.94
C ILE A 83 -10.19 1.14 3.59
N VAL A 84 -9.14 1.46 2.84
CA VAL A 84 -7.79 1.58 3.42
C VAL A 84 -7.70 2.69 4.47
N VAL A 85 -8.46 3.78 4.29
CA VAL A 85 -8.57 4.86 5.27
C VAL A 85 -9.39 4.42 6.48
N GLU A 86 -10.57 3.86 6.25
CA GLU A 86 -11.48 3.38 7.30
C GLU A 86 -10.83 2.32 8.19
N GLU A 87 -10.09 1.40 7.59
CA GLU A 87 -9.37 0.35 8.31
C GLU A 87 -8.01 0.81 8.87
N GLY A 88 -7.64 2.07 8.70
CA GLY A 88 -6.42 2.63 9.29
C GLY A 88 -5.10 2.13 8.69
N ILE A 89 -5.11 1.71 7.43
CA ILE A 89 -3.89 1.33 6.71
C ILE A 89 -2.98 2.55 6.55
N LYS A 90 -1.70 2.38 6.84
CA LYS A 90 -0.72 3.49 6.84
C LYS A 90 0.18 3.53 5.61
N VAL A 91 0.27 2.44 4.87
CA VAL A 91 1.10 2.36 3.66
C VAL A 91 0.29 1.71 2.54
N ILE A 92 0.29 2.32 1.39
CA ILE A 92 -0.28 1.75 0.17
C ILE A 92 0.71 1.86 -0.99
N THR A 93 0.69 0.89 -1.88
CA THR A 93 1.29 1.00 -3.19
C THR A 93 0.21 1.12 -4.25
N THR A 94 0.47 1.84 -5.33
CA THR A 94 -0.50 1.99 -6.41
C THR A 94 0.14 1.67 -7.74
N GLY A 95 -0.62 1.09 -8.64
CA GLY A 95 -0.21 0.81 -10.02
C GLY A 95 -1.34 1.02 -10.99
N ALA A 96 -1.02 0.98 -12.29
CA ALA A 96 -1.99 1.10 -13.38
C ALA A 96 -2.86 2.37 -13.29
N GLY A 97 -2.23 3.53 -13.21
CA GLY A 97 -2.93 4.82 -13.22
C GLY A 97 -2.29 5.87 -12.31
N SER A 98 -2.97 7.01 -12.18
CA SER A 98 -2.57 8.11 -11.28
C SER A 98 -3.39 8.07 -9.99
N PRO A 99 -2.76 8.12 -8.82
CA PRO A 99 -3.45 8.16 -7.54
C PRO A 99 -4.04 9.54 -7.19
N GLU A 100 -3.90 10.53 -8.08
CA GLU A 100 -4.17 11.95 -7.82
C GLU A 100 -5.52 12.22 -7.15
N LYS A 101 -6.58 11.59 -7.64
CA LYS A 101 -7.94 11.83 -7.11
C LYS A 101 -8.16 11.36 -5.67
N TYR A 102 -7.27 10.49 -5.15
CA TYR A 102 -7.36 9.97 -3.78
C TYR A 102 -6.40 10.64 -2.82
N MET A 103 -5.40 11.38 -3.34
CA MET A 103 -4.27 11.86 -2.55
C MET A 103 -4.68 12.79 -1.41
N GLU A 104 -5.69 13.64 -1.60
CA GLU A 104 -6.16 14.53 -0.54
C GLU A 104 -6.65 13.74 0.68
N ALA A 105 -7.55 12.77 0.47
CA ALA A 105 -8.09 11.94 1.53
C ALA A 105 -7.00 11.08 2.20
N TRP A 106 -6.11 10.48 1.40
CA TRP A 106 -5.03 9.65 1.92
C TRP A 106 -4.01 10.45 2.73
N LYS A 107 -3.65 11.66 2.28
CA LYS A 107 -2.78 12.56 3.05
C LYS A 107 -3.42 12.98 4.37
N ALA A 108 -4.69 13.36 4.36
CA ALA A 108 -5.42 13.74 5.56
C ALA A 108 -5.47 12.57 6.58
N ALA A 109 -5.52 11.33 6.12
CA ALA A 109 -5.48 10.14 6.96
C ALA A 109 -4.06 9.69 7.36
N GLY A 110 -3.01 10.38 6.90
CA GLY A 110 -1.62 10.04 7.19
C GLY A 110 -1.12 8.78 6.45
N VAL A 111 -1.75 8.43 5.33
CA VAL A 111 -1.34 7.28 4.50
C VAL A 111 -0.11 7.65 3.67
N LYS A 112 0.90 6.79 3.69
CA LYS A 112 2.07 6.89 2.83
C LYS A 112 1.79 6.16 1.52
N VAL A 113 1.89 6.89 0.41
CA VAL A 113 1.56 6.38 -0.93
C VAL A 113 2.85 6.15 -1.71
N ILE A 114 3.02 4.95 -2.22
CA ILE A 114 4.18 4.53 -3.02
C ILE A 114 3.68 4.14 -4.42
N PRO A 115 3.66 5.06 -5.39
CA PRO A 115 3.27 4.72 -6.75
C PRO A 115 4.30 3.82 -7.43
N VAL A 116 3.83 2.76 -8.05
CA VAL A 116 4.61 1.95 -8.98
C VAL A 116 4.49 2.58 -10.36
N VAL A 117 5.62 2.95 -10.94
CA VAL A 117 5.68 3.73 -12.18
C VAL A 117 6.51 3.06 -13.25
N ALA A 118 6.12 3.25 -14.51
CA ALA A 118 6.73 2.59 -15.66
C ALA A 118 7.92 3.35 -16.28
N SER A 119 8.19 4.59 -15.84
CA SER A 119 9.26 5.41 -16.40
C SER A 119 9.81 6.43 -15.42
N VAL A 120 11.05 6.87 -15.64
CA VAL A 120 11.68 7.96 -14.87
C VAL A 120 10.90 9.27 -15.01
N ALA A 121 10.37 9.56 -16.18
CA ALA A 121 9.58 10.78 -16.38
C ALA A 121 8.30 10.77 -15.51
N LEU A 122 7.62 9.63 -15.43
CA LEU A 122 6.45 9.48 -14.58
C LEU A 122 6.82 9.55 -13.09
N ALA A 123 7.94 8.95 -12.70
CA ALA A 123 8.45 9.04 -11.33
C ALA A 123 8.70 10.49 -10.90
N ARG A 124 9.39 11.26 -11.74
CA ARG A 124 9.64 12.68 -11.50
C ARG A 124 8.34 13.49 -11.37
N ARG A 125 7.39 13.27 -12.27
CA ARG A 125 6.09 13.93 -12.24
C ARG A 125 5.33 13.61 -10.95
N MET A 126 5.28 12.36 -10.55
CA MET A 126 4.62 11.97 -9.31
C MET A 126 5.31 12.49 -8.07
N ALA A 127 6.64 12.51 -8.03
CA ALA A 127 7.39 13.09 -6.91
C ALA A 127 7.11 14.59 -6.70
N VAL A 128 6.93 15.35 -7.78
CA VAL A 128 6.59 16.79 -7.71
C VAL A 128 5.12 17.00 -7.31
N SER A 129 4.21 16.18 -7.86
CA SER A 129 2.77 16.30 -7.59
C SER A 129 2.37 15.83 -6.19
N TYR A 130 3.18 14.96 -5.59
CA TYR A 130 2.90 14.34 -4.31
C TYR A 130 4.05 14.59 -3.33
N THR A 131 4.05 15.75 -2.70
CA THR A 131 5.09 16.27 -1.80
C THR A 131 5.45 15.41 -0.58
N HIS A 132 4.98 14.17 -0.49
CA HIS A 132 5.33 13.21 0.55
C HIS A 132 6.03 11.94 0.03
N LEU A 133 6.34 11.90 -1.27
CA LEU A 133 7.22 10.90 -1.86
C LEU A 133 8.68 11.38 -1.80
N THR A 134 9.13 11.70 -0.61
CA THR A 134 10.57 11.89 -0.38
C THR A 134 11.17 10.51 -0.10
N LEU A 135 11.50 9.81 -1.18
CA LEU A 135 12.50 8.75 -1.13
C LEU A 135 13.88 9.38 -1.33
#